data_2b2b7d653b11e93d810859b7d71bece7
#
_entry.id   2b2b7d653b11e93d810859b7d71bece7
#
_cell.length_a   1.000
_cell.length_b   1.000
_cell.length_c   1.000
_cell.angle_alpha   90.00
_cell.angle_beta   90.00
_cell.angle_gamma   90.00
#
_symmetry.space_group_name_H-M   'P 1'
#
loop_
_entity.id
_entity.type
_entity.pdbx_description
1 polymer ?
#
loop_
_entity_poly.entity_id
_entity_poly.type
_entity_poly.pdbx_seq_one_letter_code
_entity_poly.pdbx_strand_id
1 'polypeptide(L)'
;MSSRRKPSEKRRGRRPQRFERPRGLVVTEGTVTEVQYLQMLQQELPRDAASLKLIGEGADPLRVVKRALRERKDGDYSWTVCLVDCDNHETLQDALRLATKENIRVLVSNPCFELWLLWHLEDWRRHSSSRDIQARLAKLKVLQDKSLTSSFPIGRYADTRARSGKA
;
A
#
# COMPACT_ATOMS: atom_id res chain seq x y z
N MET A 1 50.17 -32.70 -45.20
CA MET A 1 50.10 -32.12 -43.81
C MET A 1 48.76 -31.43 -43.63
N SER A 2 47.81 -32.06 -42.93
CA SER A 2 46.44 -31.57 -42.77
C SER A 2 46.31 -30.87 -41.42
N SER A 3 46.11 -29.56 -41.46
CA SER A 3 45.93 -28.72 -40.23
C SER A 3 44.46 -28.81 -39.72
N ARG A 4 44.25 -29.52 -38.61
CA ARG A 4 42.97 -29.57 -37.93
C ARG A 4 42.73 -28.25 -37.20
N ARG A 5 41.75 -27.44 -37.66
CA ARG A 5 41.23 -26.28 -36.93
C ARG A 5 40.49 -26.76 -35.69
N LYS A 6 40.92 -26.25 -34.51
CA LYS A 6 40.22 -26.47 -33.25
C LYS A 6 38.83 -25.74 -33.25
N PRO A 7 37.77 -26.36 -32.72
CA PRO A 7 36.46 -25.69 -32.61
C PRO A 7 36.57 -24.52 -31.64
N SER A 8 36.07 -23.36 -32.05
CA SER A 8 35.97 -22.18 -31.18
C SER A 8 34.95 -22.45 -30.06
N GLU A 9 35.37 -22.33 -28.79
CA GLU A 9 34.49 -22.33 -27.65
C GLU A 9 33.48 -21.17 -27.77
N LYS A 10 32.21 -21.51 -27.96
CA LYS A 10 31.11 -20.55 -27.87
C LYS A 10 31.11 -19.98 -26.45
N ARG A 11 31.50 -18.72 -26.27
CA ARG A 11 31.32 -17.96 -25.05
C ARG A 11 29.83 -18.04 -24.65
N ARG A 12 29.55 -18.78 -23.58
CA ARG A 12 28.24 -18.81 -22.96
C ARG A 12 27.92 -17.37 -22.52
N GLY A 13 27.02 -16.70 -23.23
CA GLY A 13 26.54 -15.37 -22.88
C GLY A 13 26.04 -15.38 -21.43
N ARG A 14 26.56 -14.45 -20.64
CA ARG A 14 26.11 -14.22 -19.25
C ARG A 14 24.59 -14.01 -19.31
N ARG A 15 23.82 -14.92 -18.73
CA ARG A 15 22.35 -14.75 -18.61
C ARG A 15 22.10 -13.41 -17.94
N PRO A 16 21.23 -12.54 -18.47
CA PRO A 16 20.90 -11.29 -17.81
C PRO A 16 20.41 -11.61 -16.40
N GLN A 17 21.03 -10.97 -15.41
CA GLN A 17 20.66 -11.11 -14.01
C GLN A 17 19.22 -10.59 -13.89
N ARG A 18 18.29 -11.48 -13.57
CA ARG A 18 16.88 -11.13 -13.37
C ARG A 18 16.83 -10.28 -12.10
N PHE A 19 16.63 -8.99 -12.24
CA PHE A 19 16.32 -8.14 -11.11
C PHE A 19 15.00 -8.63 -10.48
N GLU A 20 15.11 -9.26 -9.33
CA GLU A 20 13.92 -9.62 -8.55
C GLU A 20 13.28 -8.33 -8.05
N ARG A 21 11.99 -8.16 -8.34
CA ARG A 21 11.23 -7.02 -7.86
C ARG A 21 11.16 -7.07 -6.34
N PRO A 22 11.37 -5.94 -5.65
CA PRO A 22 11.13 -5.89 -4.21
C PRO A 22 9.68 -6.28 -3.92
N ARG A 23 9.50 -7.14 -2.93
CA ARG A 23 8.19 -7.60 -2.51
C ARG A 23 7.78 -6.89 -1.23
N GLY A 24 6.68 -6.12 -1.27
CA GLY A 24 6.12 -5.43 -0.12
C GLY A 24 4.95 -6.19 0.49
N LEU A 25 4.86 -6.20 1.81
CA LEU A 25 3.67 -6.63 2.55
C LEU A 25 2.94 -5.39 3.06
N VAL A 26 1.66 -5.26 2.73
CA VAL A 26 0.78 -4.22 3.27
C VAL A 26 -0.40 -4.88 3.95
N VAL A 27 -0.59 -4.57 5.22
CA VAL A 27 -1.74 -5.02 6.01
C VAL A 27 -2.57 -3.80 6.38
N THR A 28 -3.86 -3.81 6.04
CA THR A 28 -4.78 -2.69 6.26
C THR A 28 -5.82 -3.05 7.31
N GLU A 29 -6.29 -2.03 8.01
CA GLU A 29 -7.41 -2.17 8.94
C GLU A 29 -8.70 -2.49 8.19
N GLY A 30 -9.02 -1.73 7.14
CA GLY A 30 -10.16 -1.99 6.27
C GLY A 30 -9.91 -3.17 5.32
N THR A 31 -10.99 -3.87 5.00
CA THR A 31 -10.94 -5.06 4.14
C THR A 31 -11.29 -4.77 2.69
N VAL A 32 -11.87 -3.60 2.39
CA VAL A 32 -12.39 -3.28 1.05
C VAL A 32 -11.72 -2.03 0.47
N THR A 33 -11.98 -0.86 1.03
CA THR A 33 -11.59 0.44 0.45
C THR A 33 -10.08 0.56 0.26
N GLU A 34 -9.31 0.33 1.30
CA GLU A 34 -7.84 0.42 1.29
C GLU A 34 -7.22 -0.61 0.36
N VAL A 35 -7.74 -1.84 0.41
CA VAL A 35 -7.25 -2.93 -0.45
C VAL A 35 -7.49 -2.60 -1.93
N GLN A 36 -8.69 -2.15 -2.28
CA GLN A 36 -9.01 -1.75 -3.66
C GLN A 36 -8.15 -0.57 -4.12
N TYR A 37 -7.99 0.46 -3.29
CA TYR A 37 -7.12 1.59 -3.60
C TYR A 37 -5.68 1.14 -3.89
N LEU A 38 -5.11 0.30 -3.04
CA LEU A 38 -3.75 -0.20 -3.21
C LEU A 38 -3.61 -1.09 -4.45
N GLN A 39 -4.63 -1.87 -4.80
CA GLN A 39 -4.66 -2.64 -6.05
C GLN A 39 -4.66 -1.73 -7.27
N MET A 40 -5.49 -0.68 -7.27
CA MET A 40 -5.52 0.31 -8.34
C MET A 40 -4.18 1.05 -8.44
N LEU A 41 -3.62 1.49 -7.31
CA LEU A 41 -2.32 2.16 -7.26
C LEU A 41 -1.19 1.27 -7.82
N GLN A 42 -1.20 -0.02 -7.50
CA GLN A 42 -0.20 -0.96 -8.02
C GLN A 42 -0.26 -1.09 -9.54
N GLN A 43 -1.44 -0.95 -10.14
CA GLN A 43 -1.59 -0.96 -11.61
C GLN A 43 -1.03 0.31 -12.27
N GLU A 44 -1.08 1.45 -11.58
CA GLU A 44 -0.53 2.73 -12.07
C GLU A 44 1.00 2.83 -11.91
N LEU A 45 1.58 2.09 -10.97
CA LEU A 45 3.02 2.13 -10.74
C LEU A 45 3.80 1.36 -11.84
N PRO A 46 5.04 1.77 -12.11
CA PRO A 46 5.91 1.03 -13.03
C PRO A 46 6.00 -0.45 -12.64
N ARG A 47 6.02 -1.33 -13.65
CA ARG A 47 6.02 -2.79 -13.44
C ARG A 47 7.20 -3.31 -12.62
N ASP A 48 8.28 -2.59 -12.53
CA ASP A 48 9.51 -2.89 -11.80
C ASP A 48 9.58 -2.23 -10.41
N ALA A 49 8.61 -1.38 -10.04
CA ALA A 49 8.63 -0.67 -8.77
C ALA A 49 8.57 -1.61 -7.57
N ALA A 50 7.55 -2.42 -7.46
CA ALA A 50 7.39 -3.43 -6.41
C ALA A 50 6.22 -4.37 -6.73
N SER A 51 6.21 -5.56 -6.14
CA SER A 51 5.01 -6.39 -6.04
C SER A 51 4.46 -6.31 -4.62
N LEU A 52 3.13 -6.15 -4.48
CA LEU A 52 2.49 -6.01 -3.18
C LEU A 52 1.69 -7.27 -2.84
N LYS A 53 1.88 -7.78 -1.62
CA LYS A 53 0.89 -8.64 -0.98
C LYS A 53 0.02 -7.74 -0.09
N LEU A 54 -1.29 -7.72 -0.37
CA LEU A 54 -2.28 -6.89 0.32
C LEU A 54 -3.17 -7.77 1.17
N ILE A 55 -3.37 -7.39 2.42
CA ILE A 55 -4.22 -8.11 3.38
C ILE A 55 -5.08 -7.09 4.12
N GLY A 56 -6.41 -7.20 4.00
CA GLY A 56 -7.36 -6.49 4.85
C GLY A 56 -7.68 -7.34 6.08
N GLU A 57 -7.35 -6.86 7.28
CA GLU A 57 -7.54 -7.63 8.51
C GLU A 57 -8.97 -7.50 9.07
N GLY A 58 -9.60 -6.34 8.89
CA GLY A 58 -10.96 -6.08 9.43
C GLY A 58 -11.00 -6.02 10.96
N ALA A 59 -9.96 -5.52 11.59
CA ALA A 59 -9.80 -5.53 13.04
C ALA A 59 -8.97 -4.33 13.53
N ASP A 60 -8.91 -4.16 14.84
CA ASP A 60 -8.20 -3.07 15.50
C ASP A 60 -6.70 -2.97 15.13
N PRO A 61 -6.04 -1.80 15.36
CA PRO A 61 -4.65 -1.57 14.97
C PRO A 61 -3.65 -2.60 15.49
N LEU A 62 -3.84 -3.09 16.73
CA LEU A 62 -2.90 -4.06 17.30
C LEU A 62 -2.98 -5.42 16.59
N ARG A 63 -4.18 -5.82 16.19
CA ARG A 63 -4.37 -7.05 15.40
C ARG A 63 -3.79 -6.92 13.99
N VAL A 64 -3.91 -5.73 13.37
CA VAL A 64 -3.27 -5.44 12.07
C VAL A 64 -1.76 -5.65 12.16
N VAL A 65 -1.08 -5.08 13.17
CA VAL A 65 0.37 -5.25 13.36
C VAL A 65 0.72 -6.72 13.65
N LYS A 66 -0.04 -7.41 14.51
CA LYS A 66 0.16 -8.84 14.79
C LYS A 66 -0.02 -9.70 13.53
N ARG A 67 -0.97 -9.36 12.67
CA ARG A 67 -1.16 -10.03 11.37
C ARG A 67 0.07 -9.83 10.47
N ALA A 68 0.56 -8.60 10.37
CA ALA A 68 1.76 -8.28 9.59
C ALA A 68 2.98 -9.08 10.07
N LEU A 69 3.16 -9.24 11.39
CA LEU A 69 4.23 -10.04 11.97
C LEU A 69 4.16 -11.51 11.58
N ARG A 70 2.96 -12.11 11.62
CA ARG A 70 2.76 -13.50 11.21
C ARG A 70 3.09 -13.69 9.74
N GLU A 71 2.50 -12.89 8.88
CA GLU A 71 2.71 -12.97 7.43
C GLU A 71 4.18 -12.75 7.04
N ARG A 72 4.88 -11.83 7.74
CA ARG A 72 6.29 -11.56 7.48
C ARG A 72 7.18 -12.76 7.78
N LYS A 73 6.84 -13.58 8.78
CA LYS A 73 7.59 -14.81 9.11
C LYS A 73 7.46 -15.88 8.03
N ASP A 74 6.30 -15.92 7.38
CA ASP A 74 5.97 -16.95 6.39
C ASP A 74 6.35 -16.55 4.95
N GLY A 75 6.84 -15.32 4.75
CA GLY A 75 7.16 -14.80 3.43
C GLY A 75 8.45 -13.99 3.38
N ASP A 76 9.04 -13.92 2.19
CA ASP A 76 10.19 -13.07 1.91
C ASP A 76 9.70 -11.69 1.43
N TYR A 77 9.71 -10.71 2.33
CA TYR A 77 9.29 -9.34 2.06
C TYR A 77 10.44 -8.38 2.32
N SER A 78 10.71 -7.52 1.33
CA SER A 78 11.73 -6.46 1.42
C SER A 78 11.33 -5.39 2.44
N TRP A 79 10.02 -5.17 2.63
CA TRP A 79 9.47 -4.21 3.59
C TRP A 79 8.03 -4.58 3.97
N THR A 80 7.60 -4.06 5.13
CA THR A 80 6.25 -4.29 5.67
C THR A 80 5.67 -2.96 6.16
N VAL A 81 4.42 -2.69 5.78
CA VAL A 81 3.66 -1.50 6.16
C VAL A 81 2.28 -1.91 6.67
N CYS A 82 1.83 -1.27 7.74
CA CYS A 82 0.46 -1.32 8.22
C CYS A 82 -0.25 0.00 7.97
N LEU A 83 -1.51 -0.05 7.52
CA LEU A 83 -2.41 1.10 7.40
C LEU A 83 -3.51 0.96 8.44
N VAL A 84 -3.65 1.96 9.31
CA VAL A 84 -4.64 1.98 10.38
C VAL A 84 -5.25 3.37 10.50
N ASP A 85 -6.46 3.44 11.03
CA ASP A 85 -7.13 4.70 11.29
C ASP A 85 -6.87 5.19 12.73
N CYS A 86 -6.96 6.50 12.94
CA CYS A 86 -6.77 7.12 14.26
C CYS A 86 -8.02 7.00 15.13
N ASP A 87 -9.17 6.59 14.57
CA ASP A 87 -10.48 6.61 15.23
C ASP A 87 -10.49 5.81 16.53
N ASN A 88 -10.41 6.52 17.68
CA ASN A 88 -10.73 6.06 19.06
C ASN A 88 -10.31 4.62 19.43
N HIS A 89 -9.25 4.10 18.81
CA HIS A 89 -8.76 2.76 19.12
C HIS A 89 -7.87 2.79 20.36
N GLU A 90 -8.35 2.20 21.45
CA GLU A 90 -7.57 2.02 22.68
C GLU A 90 -6.25 1.29 22.43
N THR A 91 -6.21 0.42 21.38
CA THR A 91 -5.06 -0.41 21.04
C THR A 91 -4.04 0.28 20.14
N LEU A 92 -4.26 1.52 19.66
CA LEU A 92 -3.37 2.20 18.73
C LEU A 92 -1.96 2.40 19.31
N GLN A 93 -1.86 2.84 20.56
CA GLN A 93 -0.57 3.05 21.22
C GLN A 93 0.23 1.75 21.38
N ASP A 94 -0.44 0.65 21.69
CA ASP A 94 0.19 -0.66 21.79
C ASP A 94 0.63 -1.17 20.41
N ALA A 95 -0.18 -0.93 19.39
CA ALA A 95 0.17 -1.22 18.00
C ALA A 95 1.45 -0.50 17.56
N LEU A 96 1.54 0.81 17.83
CA LEU A 96 2.71 1.63 17.49
C LEU A 96 3.97 1.18 18.23
N ARG A 97 3.86 0.86 19.53
CA ARG A 97 4.98 0.32 20.32
C ARG A 97 5.48 -1.01 19.76
N LEU A 98 4.56 -1.92 19.46
CA LEU A 98 4.89 -3.22 18.89
C LEU A 98 5.54 -3.07 17.51
N ALA A 99 4.98 -2.24 16.64
CA ALA A 99 5.49 -1.99 15.30
C ALA A 99 6.90 -1.39 15.32
N THR A 100 7.15 -0.44 16.21
CA THR A 100 8.48 0.18 16.40
C THR A 100 9.50 -0.88 16.82
N LYS A 101 9.17 -1.71 17.83
CA LYS A 101 10.03 -2.80 18.31
C LYS A 101 10.40 -3.78 17.19
N GLU A 102 9.45 -4.05 16.33
CA GLU A 102 9.56 -5.06 15.26
C GLU A 102 9.98 -4.46 13.91
N ASN A 103 10.32 -3.17 13.86
CA ASN A 103 10.69 -2.46 12.63
C ASN A 103 9.64 -2.58 11.52
N ILE A 104 8.35 -2.40 11.87
CA ILE A 104 7.23 -2.30 10.93
C ILE A 104 6.82 -0.83 10.85
N ARG A 105 6.66 -0.33 9.63
CA ARG A 105 6.13 1.02 9.41
C ARG A 105 4.60 1.00 9.57
N VAL A 106 4.08 1.90 10.39
CA VAL A 106 2.64 2.15 10.52
C VAL A 106 2.32 3.51 9.95
N LEU A 107 1.36 3.56 9.04
CA LEU A 107 0.76 4.78 8.53
C LEU A 107 -0.60 4.92 9.20
N VAL A 108 -0.79 6.03 9.91
CA VAL A 108 -2.02 6.32 10.64
C VAL A 108 -2.80 7.39 9.88
N SER A 109 -4.02 7.08 9.47
CA SER A 109 -4.95 8.05 8.87
C SER A 109 -5.70 8.80 9.97
N ASN A 110 -5.84 10.10 9.82
CA ASN A 110 -6.58 10.93 10.77
C ASN A 110 -7.59 11.82 10.02
N PRO A 111 -8.90 11.67 10.23
CA PRO A 111 -9.51 10.66 11.11
C PRO A 111 -9.56 9.26 10.50
N CYS A 112 -9.65 9.11 9.18
CA CYS A 112 -9.81 7.84 8.48
C CYS A 112 -9.17 7.86 7.08
N PHE A 113 -8.99 6.69 6.49
CA PHE A 113 -8.38 6.53 5.17
C PHE A 113 -9.13 7.27 4.05
N GLU A 114 -10.43 7.42 4.17
CA GLU A 114 -11.26 8.11 3.18
C GLU A 114 -10.87 9.60 3.00
N LEU A 115 -10.22 10.23 3.98
CA LEU A 115 -9.66 11.58 3.79
C LEU A 115 -8.59 11.59 2.71
N TRP A 116 -7.75 10.57 2.64
CA TRP A 116 -6.78 10.41 1.56
C TRP A 116 -7.46 10.31 0.19
N LEU A 117 -8.56 9.57 0.10
CA LEU A 117 -9.35 9.48 -1.12
C LEU A 117 -9.96 10.83 -1.53
N LEU A 118 -10.45 11.58 -0.55
CA LEU A 118 -11.05 12.90 -0.80
C LEU A 118 -10.03 13.88 -1.36
N TRP A 119 -8.78 13.82 -0.93
CA TRP A 119 -7.71 14.66 -1.47
C TRP A 119 -7.34 14.36 -2.94
N HIS A 120 -7.73 13.22 -3.50
CA HIS A 120 -7.62 12.99 -4.93
C HIS A 120 -8.57 13.86 -5.75
N LEU A 121 -9.68 14.28 -5.14
CA LEU A 121 -10.78 14.95 -5.80
C LEU A 121 -10.79 16.45 -5.54
N GLU A 122 -10.53 16.87 -4.30
CA GLU A 122 -10.62 18.25 -3.88
C GLU A 122 -9.64 18.62 -2.77
N ASP A 123 -9.35 19.90 -2.63
CA ASP A 123 -8.51 20.43 -1.54
C ASP A 123 -9.35 20.60 -0.27
N TRP A 124 -9.30 19.59 0.60
CA TRP A 124 -10.08 19.52 1.83
C TRP A 124 -9.21 19.84 3.04
N ARG A 125 -9.38 21.02 3.65
CA ARG A 125 -8.53 21.52 4.75
C ARG A 125 -9.27 21.72 6.07
N ARG A 126 -10.59 21.49 6.10
CA ARG A 126 -11.37 21.65 7.32
C ARG A 126 -11.32 20.39 8.17
N HIS A 127 -11.33 20.58 9.49
CA HIS A 127 -11.56 19.48 10.41
C HIS A 127 -12.93 18.85 10.13
N SER A 128 -12.98 17.53 10.01
CA SER A 128 -14.19 16.78 9.69
C SER A 128 -14.17 15.42 10.35
N SER A 129 -15.34 14.92 10.70
CA SER A 129 -15.50 13.54 11.17
C SER A 129 -15.37 12.56 10.00
N SER A 130 -15.06 11.30 10.29
CA SER A 130 -15.06 10.21 9.31
C SER A 130 -16.39 10.12 8.57
N ARG A 131 -17.51 10.34 9.27
CA ARG A 131 -18.86 10.35 8.70
C ARG A 131 -19.04 11.45 7.65
N ASP A 132 -18.54 12.67 7.91
CA ASP A 132 -18.66 13.79 6.97
C ASP A 132 -17.85 13.53 5.70
N ILE A 133 -16.64 12.97 5.85
CA ILE A 133 -15.76 12.62 4.76
C ILE A 133 -16.41 11.54 3.87
N GLN A 134 -16.94 10.48 4.47
CA GLN A 134 -17.63 9.41 3.76
C GLN A 134 -18.89 9.93 3.03
N ALA A 135 -19.68 10.78 3.69
CA ALA A 135 -20.84 11.42 3.07
C ALA A 135 -20.44 12.29 1.87
N ARG A 136 -19.29 12.98 1.95
CA ARG A 136 -18.78 13.77 0.81
C ARG A 136 -18.37 12.90 -0.36
N LEU A 137 -17.63 11.81 -0.11
CA LEU A 137 -17.22 10.86 -1.15
C LEU A 137 -18.44 10.18 -1.83
N ALA A 138 -19.47 9.87 -1.06
CA ALA A 138 -20.71 9.33 -1.60
C ALA A 138 -21.39 10.32 -2.55
N LYS A 139 -21.44 11.62 -2.19
CA LYS A 139 -21.97 12.69 -3.06
C LYS A 139 -21.15 12.86 -4.34
N LEU A 140 -19.84 12.62 -4.29
CA LEU A 140 -18.96 12.65 -5.44
C LEU A 140 -19.04 11.36 -6.28
N LYS A 141 -19.83 10.37 -5.85
CA LYS A 141 -20.07 9.09 -6.55
C LYS A 141 -18.80 8.27 -6.82
N VAL A 142 -17.81 8.39 -5.97
CA VAL A 142 -16.53 7.63 -6.09
C VAL A 142 -16.41 6.52 -5.06
N LEU A 143 -17.28 6.53 -4.06
CA LEU A 143 -17.38 5.50 -3.02
C LEU A 143 -18.84 5.04 -2.93
N GLN A 144 -19.06 3.74 -3.03
CA GLN A 144 -20.37 3.10 -2.86
C GLN A 144 -20.19 1.89 -1.93
N ASP A 145 -20.86 1.90 -0.78
CA ASP A 145 -20.82 0.82 0.22
C ASP A 145 -19.37 0.35 0.54
N LYS A 146 -18.46 1.30 0.79
CA LYS A 146 -17.02 1.08 0.99
C LYS A 146 -16.24 0.62 -0.25
N SER A 147 -16.88 0.42 -1.39
CA SER A 147 -16.19 0.08 -2.64
C SER A 147 -15.88 1.32 -3.46
N LEU A 148 -14.65 1.38 -3.99
CA LEU A 148 -14.24 2.41 -4.94
C LEU A 148 -14.86 2.12 -6.31
N THR A 149 -15.37 3.18 -6.95
CA THR A 149 -15.85 3.05 -8.33
C THR A 149 -14.67 3.00 -9.31
N SER A 150 -14.88 2.38 -10.47
CA SER A 150 -13.86 2.30 -11.53
C SER A 150 -13.44 3.67 -12.08
N SER A 151 -14.23 4.71 -11.84
CA SER A 151 -13.94 6.10 -12.21
C SER A 151 -13.09 6.85 -11.20
N PHE A 152 -12.65 6.21 -10.12
CA PHE A 152 -11.79 6.86 -9.13
C PHE A 152 -10.47 7.33 -9.77
N PRO A 153 -10.06 8.60 -9.60
CA PRO A 153 -8.90 9.17 -10.30
C PRO A 153 -7.57 8.79 -9.63
N ILE A 154 -7.24 7.52 -9.60
CA ILE A 154 -6.05 6.99 -8.93
C ILE A 154 -4.75 7.61 -9.44
N GLY A 155 -4.64 7.95 -10.73
CA GLY A 155 -3.46 8.58 -11.32
C GLY A 155 -3.10 9.95 -10.74
N ARG A 156 -4.00 10.57 -9.94
CA ARG A 156 -3.77 11.85 -9.25
C ARG A 156 -3.04 11.72 -7.90
N TYR A 157 -2.50 10.56 -7.58
CA TYR A 157 -1.84 10.30 -6.29
C TYR A 157 -0.68 11.27 -5.99
N ALA A 158 0.05 11.76 -7.00
CA ALA A 158 1.13 12.72 -6.81
C ALA A 158 0.61 14.09 -6.33
N ASP A 159 -0.50 14.57 -6.91
CA ASP A 159 -1.17 15.82 -6.50
C ASP A 159 -1.76 15.68 -5.10
N THR A 160 -2.30 14.53 -4.78
CA THR A 160 -2.86 14.17 -3.48
C THR A 160 -1.79 14.26 -2.39
N ARG A 161 -0.60 13.72 -2.66
CA ARG A 161 0.54 13.81 -1.74
C ARG A 161 0.95 15.26 -1.46
N ALA A 162 0.90 16.14 -2.46
CA ALA A 162 1.18 17.56 -2.28
C ALA A 162 0.12 18.26 -1.42
N ARG A 163 -1.14 17.81 -1.47
CA ARG A 163 -2.23 18.36 -0.64
C ARG A 163 -2.13 17.88 0.80
N SER A 164 -1.82 16.61 1.05
CA SER A 164 -1.67 16.05 2.39
C SER A 164 -0.55 16.69 3.20
N GLY A 165 0.51 17.14 2.55
CA GLY A 165 1.62 17.84 3.22
C GLY A 165 1.32 19.28 3.61
N LYS A 166 0.13 19.82 3.26
CA LYS A 166 -0.33 21.18 3.59
C LYS A 166 -1.48 21.21 4.60
N ALA A 167 -1.98 20.04 4.99
CA ALA A 167 -3.03 19.86 5.99
C ALA A 167 -2.42 19.57 7.36
#